data_9b75b5b99636c55a27b9941fae3c545f
#
_entry.id   9b75b5b99636c55a27b9941fae3c545f
#
_cell.length_a   1.000
_cell.length_b   1.000
_cell.length_c   1.000
_cell.angle_alpha   90.00
_cell.angle_beta   90.00
_cell.angle_gamma   90.00
#
_symmetry.space_group_name_H-M   'P 1'
#
loop_
_entity.id
_entity.type
_entity.pdbx_description
1 polymer ?
#
loop_
_entity_poly.entity_id
_entity_poly.type
_entity_poly.pdbx_seq_one_letter_code
_entity_poly.pdbx_strand_id
1 'polypeptide(L)'
;MADALQNTVLADVGGTNVRFAVSTGDAVGPIAYMEDRDYPQFTDALARFLARQHAPIHSAAFAVAGVVKGERCALTNNLWVVDGAEMRARFGFTTVHIVNDFEAIAWSLPHLTGMNVRALGYGEPVARAPMAVLGPGTGLGVAAYVPDQKQAFVLAGEGGHITMPSGSAREDAIIAHLRQRFEHVSAERVISGNGLENLYRAIASIDGSIVPNRGAADITQAALGGTCEVSRAALDMFCAMLGDVAGNCALMFGARGGVYIAGGIITRICDYLPRTQFRARFEAKGRMRAYLEAIPVYLILYEGAALIGLRALAARARRVGGR
;
A
#
# COMPACT_ATOMS: atom_id res chain seq x y z
N MET A 1 -12.78 -20.64 -31.16
CA MET A 1 -13.25 -21.22 -29.88
C MET A 1 -13.22 -20.10 -28.85
N ALA A 2 -14.35 -19.79 -28.22
CA ALA A 2 -14.38 -18.79 -27.17
C ALA A 2 -13.39 -19.19 -26.07
N ASP A 3 -12.45 -18.30 -25.76
CA ASP A 3 -11.51 -18.46 -24.64
C ASP A 3 -12.35 -18.71 -23.39
N ALA A 4 -12.39 -19.97 -22.93
CA ALA A 4 -13.15 -20.31 -21.74
C ALA A 4 -12.60 -19.41 -20.62
N LEU A 5 -13.46 -18.61 -20.03
CA LEU A 5 -13.11 -17.69 -18.93
C LEU A 5 -12.40 -18.50 -17.84
N GLN A 6 -11.06 -18.46 -17.83
CA GLN A 6 -10.28 -19.21 -16.84
C GLN A 6 -10.40 -18.52 -15.49
N ASN A 7 -10.95 -19.24 -14.53
CA ASN A 7 -11.00 -18.78 -13.14
C ASN A 7 -9.58 -18.70 -12.57
N THR A 8 -9.29 -17.60 -11.91
CA THR A 8 -8.02 -17.36 -11.21
C THR A 8 -8.32 -17.12 -9.73
N VAL A 9 -7.68 -17.88 -8.85
CA VAL A 9 -7.70 -17.54 -7.42
C VAL A 9 -6.76 -16.36 -7.17
N LEU A 10 -7.28 -15.38 -6.46
CA LEU A 10 -6.56 -14.18 -6.03
C LEU A 10 -6.40 -14.24 -4.52
N ALA A 11 -5.21 -13.88 -3.99
CA ALA A 11 -5.02 -13.71 -2.57
C ALA A 11 -4.21 -12.45 -2.27
N ASP A 12 -4.69 -11.66 -1.32
CA ASP A 12 -3.96 -10.57 -0.68
C ASP A 12 -3.53 -11.04 0.71
N VAL A 13 -2.23 -11.34 0.85
CA VAL A 13 -1.64 -12.02 2.00
C VAL A 13 -0.91 -10.98 2.85
N GLY A 14 -1.59 -10.51 3.90
CA GLY A 14 -1.02 -9.62 4.89
C GLY A 14 -0.26 -10.36 5.99
N GLY A 15 0.08 -9.66 7.06
CA GLY A 15 0.79 -10.22 8.21
C GLY A 15 -0.11 -10.77 9.32
N THR A 16 -1.43 -10.62 9.22
CA THR A 16 -2.43 -11.08 10.21
C THR A 16 -3.67 -11.67 9.56
N ASN A 17 -3.95 -11.33 8.34
CA ASN A 17 -5.13 -11.76 7.59
C ASN A 17 -4.78 -11.99 6.13
N VAL A 18 -5.47 -12.94 5.52
CA VAL A 18 -5.49 -13.15 4.07
C VAL A 18 -6.89 -12.91 3.52
N ARG A 19 -6.96 -12.24 2.38
CA ARG A 19 -8.18 -12.01 1.61
C ARG A 19 -8.13 -12.84 0.34
N PHE A 20 -9.09 -13.73 0.17
CA PHE A 20 -9.23 -14.54 -1.05
C PHE A 20 -10.41 -14.08 -1.88
N ALA A 21 -10.27 -14.18 -3.20
CA ALA A 21 -11.37 -14.08 -4.14
C ALA A 21 -11.10 -14.96 -5.36
N VAL A 22 -12.13 -15.23 -6.15
CA VAL A 22 -11.97 -15.83 -7.49
C VAL A 22 -12.29 -14.77 -8.52
N SER A 23 -11.42 -14.57 -9.51
CA SER A 23 -11.75 -13.77 -10.68
C SER A 23 -12.22 -14.64 -11.82
N THR A 24 -13.30 -14.20 -12.48
CA THR A 24 -13.83 -14.80 -13.71
C THR A 24 -13.92 -13.70 -14.76
N GLY A 25 -13.09 -13.77 -15.78
CA GLY A 25 -12.96 -12.68 -16.76
C GLY A 25 -12.51 -11.38 -16.11
N ASP A 26 -13.32 -10.33 -16.28
CA ASP A 26 -13.06 -9.00 -15.73
C ASP A 26 -13.70 -8.73 -14.36
N ALA A 27 -14.38 -9.71 -13.78
CA ALA A 27 -15.00 -9.58 -12.46
C ALA A 27 -14.13 -10.19 -11.35
N VAL A 28 -14.12 -9.56 -10.19
CA VAL A 28 -13.62 -10.12 -8.92
C VAL A 28 -14.84 -10.52 -8.11
N GLY A 29 -14.91 -11.80 -7.73
CA GLY A 29 -15.99 -12.35 -6.92
C GLY A 29 -15.96 -11.85 -5.45
N PRO A 30 -16.85 -12.39 -4.61
CA PRO A 30 -16.90 -12.06 -3.19
C PRO A 30 -15.56 -12.30 -2.49
N ILE A 31 -15.19 -11.39 -1.60
CA ILE A 31 -13.96 -11.48 -0.80
C ILE A 31 -14.23 -12.34 0.44
N ALA A 32 -13.43 -13.39 0.61
CA ALA A 32 -13.40 -14.20 1.82
C ALA A 32 -12.20 -13.78 2.69
N TYR A 33 -12.46 -13.53 3.97
CA TYR A 33 -11.44 -13.16 4.96
C TYR A 33 -11.10 -14.38 5.80
N MET A 34 -9.80 -14.61 6.02
CA MET A 34 -9.28 -15.64 6.93
C MET A 34 -8.17 -15.05 7.78
N GLU A 35 -8.10 -15.45 9.05
CA GLU A 35 -7.04 -15.04 9.96
C GLU A 35 -5.84 -15.99 9.87
N ASP A 36 -4.64 -15.44 9.75
CA ASP A 36 -3.40 -16.23 9.57
C ASP A 36 -3.19 -17.21 10.74
N ARG A 37 -3.54 -16.79 11.96
CA ARG A 37 -3.38 -17.59 13.17
C ARG A 37 -4.19 -18.90 13.18
N ASP A 38 -5.24 -18.99 12.35
CA ASP A 38 -6.10 -20.16 12.27
C ASP A 38 -5.51 -21.26 11.38
N TYR A 39 -4.42 -20.96 10.66
CA TYR A 39 -3.80 -21.86 9.70
C TYR A 39 -2.27 -21.93 9.90
N PRO A 40 -1.68 -23.13 10.05
CA PRO A 40 -0.22 -23.28 10.20
C PRO A 40 0.56 -22.76 8.99
N GLN A 41 -0.01 -22.89 7.76
CA GLN A 41 0.63 -22.51 6.51
C GLN A 41 -0.36 -21.81 5.58
N PHE A 42 0.15 -20.98 4.68
CA PHE A 42 -0.65 -20.35 3.63
C PHE A 42 -1.40 -21.38 2.78
N THR A 43 -0.75 -22.51 2.46
CA THR A 43 -1.34 -23.59 1.67
C THR A 43 -2.57 -24.22 2.33
N ASP A 44 -2.67 -24.20 3.66
CA ASP A 44 -3.83 -24.76 4.37
C ASP A 44 -5.03 -23.81 4.29
N ALA A 45 -4.78 -22.50 4.44
CA ALA A 45 -5.79 -21.47 4.22
C ALA A 45 -6.30 -21.51 2.76
N LEU A 46 -5.39 -21.61 1.79
CA LEU A 46 -5.73 -21.70 0.36
C LEU A 46 -6.55 -22.97 0.07
N ALA A 47 -6.15 -24.14 0.60
CA ALA A 47 -6.89 -25.38 0.44
C ALA A 47 -8.31 -25.27 1.00
N ARG A 48 -8.47 -24.65 2.18
CA ARG A 48 -9.79 -24.38 2.79
C ARG A 48 -10.67 -23.49 1.94
N PHE A 49 -10.08 -22.45 1.34
CA PHE A 49 -10.80 -21.56 0.42
C PHE A 49 -11.23 -22.30 -0.86
N LEU A 50 -10.29 -23.02 -1.50
CA LEU A 50 -10.54 -23.74 -2.75
C LEU A 50 -11.61 -24.84 -2.60
N ALA A 51 -11.66 -25.54 -1.46
CA ALA A 51 -12.66 -26.57 -1.18
C ALA A 51 -14.12 -26.06 -1.19
N ARG A 52 -14.32 -24.74 -1.13
CA ARG A 52 -15.64 -24.09 -1.21
C ARG A 52 -16.00 -23.61 -2.61
N GLN A 53 -15.09 -23.76 -3.56
CA GLN A 53 -15.34 -23.32 -4.95
C GLN A 53 -15.92 -24.46 -5.76
N HIS A 54 -16.93 -24.16 -6.57
CA HIS A 54 -17.59 -25.16 -7.42
C HIS A 54 -17.00 -25.26 -8.84
N ALA A 55 -16.37 -24.18 -9.30
CA ALA A 55 -15.77 -24.14 -10.62
C ALA A 55 -14.27 -24.47 -10.55
N PRO A 56 -13.71 -25.15 -11.55
CA PRO A 56 -12.29 -25.45 -11.59
C PRO A 56 -11.46 -24.17 -11.69
N ILE A 57 -10.36 -24.12 -10.95
CA ILE A 57 -9.42 -22.99 -10.89
C ILE A 57 -8.05 -23.51 -11.31
N HIS A 58 -7.50 -22.95 -12.38
CA HIS A 58 -6.23 -23.41 -12.98
C HIS A 58 -5.10 -22.38 -12.85
N SER A 59 -5.40 -21.17 -12.36
CA SER A 59 -4.43 -20.09 -12.24
C SER A 59 -4.53 -19.42 -10.86
N ALA A 60 -3.42 -18.90 -10.41
CA ALA A 60 -3.32 -18.19 -9.14
C ALA A 60 -2.53 -16.88 -9.27
N ALA A 61 -2.93 -15.85 -8.53
CA ALA A 61 -2.18 -14.62 -8.39
C ALA A 61 -2.24 -14.15 -6.93
N PHE A 62 -1.08 -13.94 -6.33
CA PHE A 62 -0.92 -13.66 -4.91
C PHE A 62 -0.13 -12.36 -4.70
N ALA A 63 -0.71 -11.43 -3.95
CA ALA A 63 -0.05 -10.26 -3.40
C ALA A 63 0.46 -10.62 -1.99
N VAL A 64 1.71 -10.35 -1.71
CA VAL A 64 2.33 -10.75 -0.44
C VAL A 64 3.04 -9.58 0.22
N ALA A 65 2.81 -9.39 1.53
CA ALA A 65 3.46 -8.35 2.31
C ALA A 65 4.91 -8.75 2.64
N GLY A 66 5.80 -8.60 1.66
CA GLY A 66 7.20 -8.96 1.80
C GLY A 66 7.99 -8.85 0.49
N VAL A 67 9.29 -9.12 0.57
CA VAL A 67 10.20 -9.09 -0.58
C VAL A 67 10.06 -10.39 -1.37
N VAL A 68 9.59 -10.28 -2.61
CA VAL A 68 9.47 -11.41 -3.53
C VAL A 68 10.82 -11.67 -4.21
N LYS A 69 11.31 -12.91 -4.11
CA LYS A 69 12.53 -13.37 -4.78
C LYS A 69 12.17 -14.46 -5.79
N GLY A 70 12.17 -14.13 -7.07
CA GLY A 70 11.64 -15.01 -8.10
C GLY A 70 10.14 -15.25 -7.91
N GLU A 71 9.73 -16.50 -7.64
CA GLU A 71 8.34 -16.86 -7.35
C GLU A 71 8.15 -17.27 -5.88
N ARG A 72 8.94 -16.71 -4.96
CA ARG A 72 8.88 -17.07 -3.55
C ARG A 72 8.95 -15.85 -2.65
N CYS A 73 8.12 -15.84 -1.61
CA CYS A 73 8.15 -14.86 -0.54
C CYS A 73 7.98 -15.56 0.81
N ALA A 74 8.87 -15.25 1.76
CA ALA A 74 8.65 -15.52 3.19
C ALA A 74 8.08 -14.25 3.82
N LEU A 75 6.95 -14.33 4.50
CA LEU A 75 6.34 -13.18 5.12
C LEU A 75 7.17 -12.71 6.31
N THR A 76 7.22 -11.41 6.51
CA THR A 76 8.05 -10.81 7.58
C THR A 76 7.41 -10.97 8.97
N ASN A 77 6.09 -11.01 9.03
CA ASN A 77 5.35 -10.93 10.30
C ASN A 77 4.73 -12.26 10.76
N ASN A 78 4.88 -13.32 9.98
CA ASN A 78 4.45 -14.67 10.33
C ASN A 78 5.37 -15.71 9.67
N LEU A 79 5.16 -17.01 9.97
CA LEU A 79 5.98 -18.10 9.44
C LEU A 79 5.55 -18.58 8.04
N TRP A 80 4.59 -17.91 7.40
CA TRP A 80 4.09 -18.33 6.11
C TRP A 80 5.11 -18.08 5.01
N VAL A 81 5.19 -19.05 4.12
CA VAL A 81 5.94 -18.98 2.87
C VAL A 81 4.97 -19.20 1.73
N VAL A 82 5.01 -18.31 0.75
CA VAL A 82 4.27 -18.46 -0.50
C VAL A 82 5.29 -18.81 -1.57
N ASP A 83 5.16 -20.01 -2.16
CA ASP A 83 6.10 -20.56 -3.13
C ASP A 83 5.36 -21.07 -4.37
N GLY A 84 5.70 -20.53 -5.55
CA GLY A 84 5.02 -20.85 -6.80
C GLY A 84 5.16 -22.31 -7.22
N ALA A 85 6.32 -22.93 -6.96
CA ALA A 85 6.53 -24.35 -7.29
C ALA A 85 5.65 -25.24 -6.41
N GLU A 86 5.57 -24.94 -5.11
CA GLU A 86 4.68 -25.66 -4.19
C GLU A 86 3.20 -25.50 -4.60
N MET A 87 2.78 -24.28 -4.98
CA MET A 87 1.40 -24.04 -5.43
C MET A 87 1.05 -24.87 -6.68
N ARG A 88 1.95 -24.96 -7.64
CA ARG A 88 1.75 -25.81 -8.83
C ARG A 88 1.68 -27.28 -8.46
N ALA A 89 2.59 -27.76 -7.63
CA ALA A 89 2.65 -29.17 -7.23
C ALA A 89 1.42 -29.60 -6.41
N ARG A 90 0.98 -28.78 -5.46
CA ARG A 90 -0.10 -29.12 -4.52
C ARG A 90 -1.50 -28.91 -5.09
N PHE A 91 -1.70 -27.87 -5.91
CA PHE A 91 -3.02 -27.47 -6.38
C PHE A 91 -3.23 -27.64 -7.89
N GLY A 92 -2.19 -28.02 -8.64
CA GLY A 92 -2.28 -28.22 -10.09
C GLY A 92 -2.42 -26.92 -10.89
N PHE A 93 -2.02 -25.78 -10.33
CA PHE A 93 -2.06 -24.53 -11.07
C PHE A 93 -1.08 -24.54 -12.25
N THR A 94 -1.55 -24.14 -13.42
CA THR A 94 -0.73 -23.98 -14.62
C THR A 94 0.05 -22.67 -14.60
N THR A 95 -0.54 -21.62 -14.01
CA THR A 95 0.07 -20.30 -13.90
C THR A 95 -0.05 -19.79 -12.46
N VAL A 96 1.07 -19.33 -11.91
CA VAL A 96 1.13 -18.72 -10.58
C VAL A 96 1.91 -17.41 -10.70
N HIS A 97 1.31 -16.33 -10.23
CA HIS A 97 1.96 -15.03 -10.07
C HIS A 97 2.08 -14.71 -8.59
N ILE A 98 3.27 -14.33 -8.15
CA ILE A 98 3.53 -13.86 -6.80
C ILE A 98 4.18 -12.49 -6.92
N VAL A 99 3.54 -11.47 -6.36
CA VAL A 99 4.01 -10.09 -6.41
C VAL A 99 3.96 -9.45 -5.03
N ASN A 100 4.70 -8.37 -4.85
CA ASN A 100 4.57 -7.55 -3.63
C ASN A 100 3.16 -6.94 -3.54
N ASP A 101 2.66 -6.69 -2.33
CA ASP A 101 1.33 -6.14 -2.08
C ASP A 101 1.15 -4.74 -2.73
N PHE A 102 2.16 -3.86 -2.67
CA PHE A 102 2.11 -2.56 -3.34
C PHE A 102 2.24 -2.65 -4.86
N GLU A 103 2.94 -3.65 -5.38
CA GLU A 103 2.92 -3.95 -6.81
C GLU A 103 1.50 -4.30 -7.26
N ALA A 104 0.81 -5.17 -6.51
CA ALA A 104 -0.58 -5.50 -6.79
C ALA A 104 -1.49 -4.26 -6.73
N ILE A 105 -1.34 -3.41 -5.70
CA ILE A 105 -2.11 -2.15 -5.61
C ILE A 105 -1.80 -1.25 -6.81
N ALA A 106 -0.55 -1.12 -7.25
CA ALA A 106 -0.20 -0.32 -8.41
C ALA A 106 -0.87 -0.83 -9.71
N TRP A 107 -0.99 -2.14 -9.89
CA TRP A 107 -1.76 -2.74 -11.00
C TRP A 107 -3.25 -2.40 -10.95
N SER A 108 -3.79 -2.05 -9.79
CA SER A 108 -5.21 -1.66 -9.67
C SER A 108 -5.50 -0.23 -10.12
N LEU A 109 -4.52 0.68 -10.07
CA LEU A 109 -4.74 2.14 -10.20
C LEU A 109 -5.57 2.55 -11.42
N PRO A 110 -5.33 2.02 -12.63
CA PRO A 110 -6.15 2.38 -13.80
C PRO A 110 -7.58 1.83 -13.75
N HIS A 111 -7.89 0.97 -12.79
CA HIS A 111 -9.19 0.31 -12.64
C HIS A 111 -9.98 0.83 -11.42
N LEU A 112 -9.38 1.69 -10.60
CA LEU A 112 -10.05 2.32 -9.46
C LEU A 112 -10.87 3.52 -9.95
N THR A 113 -12.17 3.51 -9.66
CA THR A 113 -13.10 4.57 -10.06
C THR A 113 -14.16 4.80 -8.98
N GLY A 114 -14.80 5.97 -9.02
CA GLY A 114 -15.98 6.26 -8.21
C GLY A 114 -15.78 6.01 -6.71
N MET A 115 -16.52 5.04 -6.15
CA MET A 115 -16.52 4.75 -4.71
C MET A 115 -15.23 4.08 -4.20
N ASN A 116 -14.34 3.64 -5.09
CA ASN A 116 -13.08 3.01 -4.68
C ASN A 116 -12.08 4.02 -4.12
N VAL A 117 -12.18 5.27 -4.57
CA VAL A 117 -11.24 6.34 -4.21
C VAL A 117 -11.96 7.62 -3.84
N ARG A 118 -11.30 8.42 -3.01
CA ARG A 118 -11.74 9.77 -2.63
C ARG A 118 -10.67 10.78 -3.01
N ALA A 119 -11.03 11.81 -3.76
CA ALA A 119 -10.12 12.89 -4.08
C ALA A 119 -9.71 13.68 -2.83
N LEU A 120 -8.42 14.02 -2.74
CA LEU A 120 -7.84 14.84 -1.69
C LEU A 120 -7.34 16.16 -2.33
N GLY A 121 -8.17 17.16 -2.30
CA GLY A 121 -7.90 18.45 -2.93
C GLY A 121 -8.32 18.48 -4.39
N TYR A 122 -7.53 19.17 -5.21
CA TYR A 122 -7.78 19.46 -6.62
C TYR A 122 -6.68 18.86 -7.51
N GLY A 123 -6.78 19.10 -8.80
CA GLY A 123 -5.91 18.57 -9.85
C GLY A 123 -6.67 17.60 -10.76
N GLU A 124 -6.21 17.49 -12.00
CA GLU A 124 -6.82 16.62 -13.00
C GLU A 124 -5.80 15.60 -13.53
N PRO A 125 -6.18 14.33 -13.65
CA PRO A 125 -5.27 13.32 -14.12
C PRO A 125 -4.94 13.51 -15.61
N VAL A 126 -3.66 13.48 -15.93
CA VAL A 126 -3.22 13.47 -17.33
C VAL A 126 -3.36 12.04 -17.86
N ALA A 127 -4.16 11.89 -18.90
CA ALA A 127 -4.38 10.60 -19.53
C ALA A 127 -3.05 9.95 -19.97
N ARG A 128 -2.89 8.66 -19.68
CA ARG A 128 -1.70 7.87 -20.01
C ARG A 128 -0.39 8.38 -19.40
N ALA A 129 -0.45 9.18 -18.34
CA ALA A 129 0.71 9.51 -17.54
C ALA A 129 0.92 8.46 -16.43
N PRO A 130 2.15 8.32 -15.89
CA PRO A 130 2.41 7.46 -14.75
C PRO A 130 1.52 7.83 -13.55
N MET A 131 1.21 6.82 -12.73
CA MET A 131 0.49 6.94 -11.46
C MET A 131 1.40 6.39 -10.37
N ALA A 132 1.42 7.01 -9.20
CA ALA A 132 2.16 6.50 -8.04
C ALA A 132 1.19 6.06 -6.94
N VAL A 133 1.58 5.05 -6.19
CA VAL A 133 0.90 4.67 -4.95
C VAL A 133 1.91 4.57 -3.83
N LEU A 134 1.53 5.08 -2.67
CA LEU A 134 2.25 4.87 -1.43
C LEU A 134 1.25 4.65 -0.30
N GLY A 135 1.67 3.94 0.75
CA GLY A 135 0.70 3.67 1.81
C GLY A 135 1.33 3.19 3.11
N PRO A 136 1.06 3.94 4.19
CA PRO A 136 1.46 3.54 5.52
C PRO A 136 0.56 2.42 6.06
N GLY A 137 1.20 1.32 6.41
CA GLY A 137 0.64 0.18 7.12
C GLY A 137 1.54 -0.20 8.30
N THR A 138 1.91 -1.47 8.43
CA THR A 138 3.00 -1.90 9.32
C THR A 138 4.33 -1.28 8.91
N GLY A 139 4.56 -1.19 7.58
CA GLY A 139 5.65 -0.45 6.94
C GLY A 139 5.12 0.67 6.04
N LEU A 140 5.94 1.10 5.07
CA LEU A 140 5.59 2.08 4.04
C LEU A 140 5.87 1.49 2.66
N GLY A 141 4.83 1.03 1.98
CA GLY A 141 4.93 0.57 0.60
C GLY A 141 4.92 1.72 -0.40
N VAL A 142 5.65 1.56 -1.51
CA VAL A 142 5.71 2.54 -2.61
C VAL A 142 5.85 1.79 -3.93
N ALA A 143 4.99 2.12 -4.91
CA ALA A 143 5.08 1.59 -6.26
C ALA A 143 4.56 2.61 -7.29
N ALA A 144 4.83 2.39 -8.56
CA ALA A 144 4.29 3.20 -9.63
C ALA A 144 3.80 2.34 -10.80
N TYR A 145 2.63 2.70 -11.33
CA TYR A 145 2.10 2.16 -12.57
C TYR A 145 2.52 3.06 -13.73
N VAL A 146 3.16 2.48 -14.73
CA VAL A 146 3.63 3.19 -15.92
C VAL A 146 2.87 2.67 -17.14
N PRO A 147 1.94 3.46 -17.70
CA PRO A 147 1.24 3.10 -18.92
C PRO A 147 2.19 3.17 -20.11
N ASP A 148 2.15 2.17 -20.98
CA ASP A 148 2.85 2.16 -22.26
C ASP A 148 1.90 1.86 -23.41
N GLN A 149 2.31 2.20 -24.62
CA GLN A 149 1.48 1.99 -25.84
C GLN A 149 1.21 0.53 -26.12
N LYS A 150 2.21 -0.32 -25.87
CA LYS A 150 2.13 -1.76 -26.11
C LYS A 150 1.77 -2.54 -24.84
N GLN A 151 2.35 -2.16 -23.71
CA GLN A 151 2.25 -2.96 -22.50
C GLN A 151 2.64 -2.16 -21.26
N ALA A 152 1.67 -1.83 -20.41
CA ALA A 152 1.93 -1.18 -19.13
C ALA A 152 2.81 -2.07 -18.23
N PHE A 153 3.55 -1.45 -17.31
CA PHE A 153 4.33 -2.14 -16.30
C PHE A 153 4.26 -1.41 -14.95
N VAL A 154 4.64 -2.11 -13.90
CA VAL A 154 4.73 -1.56 -12.55
C VAL A 154 6.20 -1.51 -12.13
N LEU A 155 6.59 -0.39 -11.56
CA LEU A 155 7.84 -0.23 -10.83
C LEU A 155 7.54 -0.53 -9.37
N ALA A 156 7.85 -1.74 -8.93
CA ALA A 156 7.81 -2.13 -7.53
C ALA A 156 9.15 -1.73 -6.89
N GLY A 157 9.11 -0.90 -5.86
CA GLY A 157 10.30 -0.39 -5.20
C GLY A 157 10.17 -0.42 -3.68
N GLU A 158 11.30 -0.22 -3.02
CA GLU A 158 11.40 -0.12 -1.54
C GLU A 158 11.49 1.36 -1.11
N GLY A 159 10.61 2.20 -1.67
CA GLY A 159 10.61 3.65 -1.43
C GLY A 159 10.33 4.07 0.01
N GLY A 160 9.79 3.18 0.85
CA GLY A 160 9.67 3.42 2.30
C GLY A 160 11.01 3.53 3.01
N HIS A 161 12.07 2.94 2.44
CA HIS A 161 13.40 2.92 3.03
C HIS A 161 14.32 4.07 2.60
N ILE A 162 13.82 5.03 1.80
CA ILE A 162 14.59 6.25 1.50
C ILE A 162 14.83 7.07 2.79
N THR A 163 15.92 7.82 2.81
CA THR A 163 16.20 8.75 3.93
C THR A 163 15.06 9.76 4.05
N MET A 164 14.52 9.92 5.26
CA MET A 164 13.48 10.93 5.52
C MET A 164 14.08 12.34 5.50
N PRO A 165 13.69 13.22 4.57
CA PRO A 165 14.08 14.61 4.61
C PRO A 165 13.26 15.39 5.67
N SER A 166 13.83 16.44 6.23
CA SER A 166 13.08 17.41 7.05
C SER A 166 12.61 18.59 6.20
N GLY A 167 11.46 19.14 6.52
CA GLY A 167 10.91 20.35 5.91
C GLY A 167 10.72 21.50 6.89
N SER A 168 11.16 21.34 8.17
CA SER A 168 11.05 22.36 9.21
C SER A 168 12.03 22.11 10.35
N ALA A 169 12.38 23.16 11.11
CA ALA A 169 13.23 23.05 12.30
C ALA A 169 12.67 22.06 13.35
N ARG A 170 11.34 21.92 13.43
CA ARG A 170 10.70 20.93 14.31
C ARG A 170 10.98 19.50 13.85
N GLU A 171 10.93 19.26 12.55
CA GLU A 171 11.26 17.96 11.97
C GLU A 171 12.75 17.64 12.08
N ASP A 172 13.64 18.65 11.95
CA ASP A 172 15.08 18.49 12.20
C ASP A 172 15.33 17.95 13.60
N ALA A 173 14.68 18.53 14.62
CA ALA A 173 14.80 18.10 16.01
C ALA A 173 14.29 16.66 16.21
N ILE A 174 13.15 16.31 15.59
CA ILE A 174 12.58 14.97 15.67
C ILE A 174 13.50 13.94 14.98
N ILE A 175 13.98 14.24 13.78
CA ILE A 175 14.89 13.34 13.04
C ILE A 175 16.22 13.20 13.81
N ALA A 176 16.77 14.27 14.39
CA ALA A 176 17.97 14.22 15.23
C ALA A 176 17.76 13.34 16.47
N HIS A 177 16.60 13.46 17.13
CA HIS A 177 16.24 12.59 18.25
C HIS A 177 16.14 11.11 17.83
N LEU A 178 15.50 10.83 16.70
CA LEU A 178 15.35 9.45 16.19
C LEU A 178 16.70 8.83 15.78
N ARG A 179 17.68 9.63 15.29
CA ARG A 179 19.05 9.15 15.00
C ARG A 179 19.79 8.61 16.21
N GLN A 180 19.40 8.97 17.41
CA GLN A 180 19.99 8.38 18.64
C GLN A 180 19.61 6.89 18.80
N ARG A 181 18.51 6.47 18.19
CA ARG A 181 18.00 5.09 18.26
C ARG A 181 18.21 4.31 16.95
N PHE A 182 18.14 4.98 15.82
CA PHE A 182 18.20 4.37 14.50
C PHE A 182 19.42 4.91 13.74
N GLU A 183 20.26 4.02 13.24
CA GLU A 183 21.39 4.39 12.39
C GLU A 183 20.92 5.15 11.14
N HIS A 184 19.79 4.71 10.55
CA HIS A 184 19.15 5.34 9.41
C HIS A 184 17.68 5.65 9.72
N VAL A 185 17.31 6.92 9.66
CA VAL A 185 15.91 7.35 9.78
C VAL A 185 15.29 7.37 8.38
N SER A 186 14.66 6.26 8.00
CA SER A 186 13.93 6.16 6.73
C SER A 186 12.55 6.83 6.82
N ALA A 187 11.90 7.05 5.66
CA ALA A 187 10.53 7.52 5.60
C ALA A 187 9.58 6.60 6.41
N GLU A 188 9.74 5.28 6.32
CA GLU A 188 8.98 4.31 7.09
C GLU A 188 9.12 4.49 8.61
N ARG A 189 10.29 4.92 9.10
CA ARG A 189 10.52 5.16 10.55
C ARG A 189 9.63 6.26 11.13
N VAL A 190 9.00 7.07 10.29
CA VAL A 190 8.07 8.14 10.68
C VAL A 190 6.71 8.04 10.00
N ILE A 191 6.59 7.33 8.85
CA ILE A 191 5.36 7.19 8.07
C ILE A 191 4.95 5.72 8.01
N SER A 192 4.61 5.16 9.16
CA SER A 192 4.04 3.82 9.33
C SER A 192 3.35 3.75 10.68
N GLY A 193 2.75 2.62 11.05
CA GLY A 193 2.21 2.42 12.40
C GLY A 193 3.30 2.63 13.46
N ASN A 194 4.41 1.91 13.34
CA ASN A 194 5.57 2.09 14.22
C ASN A 194 6.15 3.51 14.11
N GLY A 195 6.07 4.13 12.92
CA GLY A 195 6.52 5.49 12.69
C GLY A 195 5.71 6.52 13.46
N LEU A 196 4.39 6.36 13.53
CA LEU A 196 3.52 7.22 14.33
C LEU A 196 3.85 7.12 15.83
N GLU A 197 4.17 5.91 16.34
CA GLU A 197 4.65 5.73 17.70
C GLU A 197 6.01 6.39 17.93
N ASN A 198 6.92 6.30 16.96
CA ASN A 198 8.22 6.97 17.04
C ASN A 198 8.07 8.49 17.10
N LEU A 199 7.20 9.09 16.28
CA LEU A 199 6.87 10.51 16.32
C LEU A 199 6.29 10.91 17.66
N TYR A 200 5.32 10.15 18.17
CA TYR A 200 4.68 10.41 19.46
C TYR A 200 5.69 10.46 20.61
N ARG A 201 6.58 9.45 20.69
CA ARG A 201 7.62 9.39 21.73
C ARG A 201 8.67 10.48 21.56
N ALA A 202 9.09 10.77 20.32
CA ALA A 202 10.07 11.83 20.04
C ALA A 202 9.53 13.21 20.42
N ILE A 203 8.29 13.52 20.05
CA ILE A 203 7.63 14.80 20.39
C ILE A 203 7.50 14.93 21.89
N ALA A 204 7.02 13.89 22.60
CA ALA A 204 6.91 13.91 24.06
C ALA A 204 8.26 14.18 24.72
N SER A 205 9.32 13.52 24.28
CA SER A 205 10.67 13.68 24.82
C SER A 205 11.23 15.09 24.60
N ILE A 206 11.08 15.63 23.38
CA ILE A 206 11.58 16.97 23.02
C ILE A 206 10.84 18.05 23.80
N ASP A 207 9.54 17.89 24.03
CA ASP A 207 8.68 18.85 24.73
C ASP A 207 8.67 18.65 26.26
N GLY A 208 9.40 17.68 26.77
CA GLY A 208 9.42 17.36 28.20
C GLY A 208 8.06 16.87 28.74
N SER A 209 7.21 16.34 27.87
CA SER A 209 5.86 15.87 28.22
C SER A 209 5.89 14.43 28.73
N ILE A 210 5.26 14.18 29.88
CA ILE A 210 5.07 12.83 30.40
C ILE A 210 3.77 12.26 29.79
N VAL A 211 3.90 11.21 28.99
CA VAL A 211 2.76 10.60 28.28
C VAL A 211 2.75 9.08 28.50
N PRO A 212 1.56 8.45 28.51
CA PRO A 212 1.45 7.00 28.58
C PRO A 212 2.02 6.33 27.30
N ASN A 213 2.50 5.09 27.43
CA ASN A 213 2.84 4.31 26.26
C ASN A 213 1.57 3.96 25.47
N ARG A 214 1.56 4.29 24.18
CA ARG A 214 0.42 4.05 23.28
C ARG A 214 0.88 3.42 21.99
N GLY A 215 0.08 2.49 21.46
CA GLY A 215 0.20 1.99 20.10
C GLY A 215 -0.39 2.97 19.08
N ALA A 216 -0.08 2.74 17.80
CA ALA A 216 -0.52 3.63 16.72
C ALA A 216 -2.06 3.85 16.66
N ALA A 217 -2.84 2.81 16.96
CA ALA A 217 -4.30 2.91 16.99
C ALA A 217 -4.78 3.86 18.10
N ASP A 218 -4.21 3.73 19.32
CA ASP A 218 -4.57 4.58 20.46
C ASP A 218 -4.11 6.02 20.27
N ILE A 219 -2.94 6.23 19.65
CA ILE A 219 -2.44 7.56 19.28
C ILE A 219 -3.41 8.22 18.30
N THR A 220 -3.81 7.48 17.26
CA THR A 220 -4.76 7.97 16.25
C THR A 220 -6.10 8.31 16.89
N GLN A 221 -6.63 7.43 17.72
CA GLN A 221 -7.91 7.65 18.41
C GLN A 221 -7.86 8.88 19.35
N ALA A 222 -6.78 9.00 20.14
CA ALA A 222 -6.61 10.13 21.06
C ALA A 222 -6.42 11.45 20.31
N ALA A 223 -5.74 11.44 19.15
CA ALA A 223 -5.58 12.62 18.30
C ALA A 223 -6.92 13.06 17.71
N LEU A 224 -7.69 12.15 17.12
CA LEU A 224 -8.99 12.43 16.51
C LEU A 224 -10.04 12.87 17.55
N GLY A 225 -10.02 12.26 18.74
CA GLY A 225 -10.88 12.61 19.85
C GLY A 225 -10.47 13.88 20.61
N GLY A 226 -9.31 14.47 20.30
CA GLY A 226 -8.81 15.68 20.96
C GLY A 226 -8.43 15.50 22.44
N THR A 227 -8.17 14.25 22.86
CA THR A 227 -7.91 13.91 24.27
C THR A 227 -6.42 13.95 24.64
N CYS A 228 -5.51 14.14 23.65
CA CYS A 228 -4.07 14.19 23.89
C CYS A 228 -3.40 15.09 22.83
N GLU A 229 -2.82 16.19 23.27
CA GLU A 229 -2.13 17.16 22.39
C GLU A 229 -0.90 16.54 21.72
N VAL A 230 -0.11 15.73 22.42
CA VAL A 230 1.06 15.05 21.86
C VAL A 230 0.64 14.05 20.78
N SER A 231 -0.48 13.35 20.98
CA SER A 231 -1.03 12.45 19.96
C SER A 231 -1.47 13.22 18.71
N ARG A 232 -2.11 14.37 18.90
CA ARG A 232 -2.50 15.25 17.79
C ARG A 232 -1.28 15.78 17.05
N ALA A 233 -0.27 16.29 17.75
CA ALA A 233 0.98 16.77 17.16
C ALA A 233 1.70 15.67 16.37
N ALA A 234 1.71 14.44 16.89
CA ALA A 234 2.28 13.29 16.20
C ALA A 234 1.52 12.94 14.90
N LEU A 235 0.18 12.95 14.93
CA LEU A 235 -0.64 12.67 13.76
C LEU A 235 -0.53 13.79 12.70
N ASP A 236 -0.49 15.04 13.12
CA ASP A 236 -0.28 16.19 12.22
C ASP A 236 1.09 16.13 11.54
N MET A 237 2.15 15.81 12.32
CA MET A 237 3.49 15.62 11.78
C MET A 237 3.56 14.45 10.80
N PHE A 238 2.95 13.33 11.14
CA PHE A 238 2.81 12.17 10.25
C PHE A 238 2.16 12.55 8.91
N CYS A 239 1.06 13.30 8.95
CA CYS A 239 0.35 13.73 7.75
C CYS A 239 1.19 14.71 6.90
N ALA A 240 1.90 15.63 7.55
CA ALA A 240 2.79 16.58 6.88
C ALA A 240 3.95 15.83 6.16
N MET A 241 4.63 14.94 6.87
CA MET A 241 5.73 14.13 6.32
C MET A 241 5.24 13.18 5.21
N LEU A 242 4.05 12.60 5.34
CA LEU A 242 3.42 11.80 4.28
C LEU A 242 3.19 12.66 3.02
N GLY A 243 2.77 13.91 3.18
CA GLY A 243 2.63 14.85 2.06
C GLY A 243 3.95 15.12 1.34
N ASP A 244 5.03 15.29 2.09
CA ASP A 244 6.37 15.48 1.50
C ASP A 244 6.82 14.29 0.66
N VAL A 245 6.69 13.08 1.21
CA VAL A 245 7.10 11.84 0.52
C VAL A 245 6.21 11.61 -0.70
N ALA A 246 4.90 11.86 -0.59
CA ALA A 246 3.97 11.76 -1.72
C ALA A 246 4.35 12.73 -2.86
N GLY A 247 4.71 13.98 -2.51
CA GLY A 247 5.20 14.96 -3.48
C GLY A 247 6.54 14.55 -4.12
N ASN A 248 7.44 13.94 -3.35
CA ASN A 248 8.69 13.39 -3.89
C ASN A 248 8.41 12.22 -4.86
N CYS A 249 7.50 11.31 -4.53
CA CYS A 249 7.07 10.24 -5.45
C CYS A 249 6.46 10.82 -6.74
N ALA A 250 5.64 11.87 -6.64
CA ALA A 250 5.06 12.55 -7.80
C ALA A 250 6.14 13.08 -8.75
N LEU A 251 7.19 13.69 -8.19
CA LEU A 251 8.33 14.21 -8.97
C LEU A 251 9.19 13.10 -9.58
N MET A 252 9.54 12.08 -8.77
CA MET A 252 10.44 11.00 -9.20
C MET A 252 9.83 10.14 -10.32
N PHE A 253 8.53 9.85 -10.22
CA PHE A 253 7.84 8.99 -11.20
C PHE A 253 7.16 9.78 -12.31
N GLY A 254 7.14 11.12 -12.23
CA GLY A 254 6.36 11.94 -13.15
C GLY A 254 4.87 11.59 -13.09
N ALA A 255 4.34 11.36 -11.89
CA ALA A 255 3.03 10.76 -11.64
C ALA A 255 1.85 11.70 -11.93
N ARG A 256 1.81 12.24 -13.14
CA ARG A 256 0.75 13.16 -13.59
C ARG A 256 -0.60 12.49 -13.79
N GLY A 257 -0.65 11.17 -13.81
CA GLY A 257 -1.89 10.40 -13.78
C GLY A 257 -2.55 10.34 -12.40
N GLY A 258 -1.82 10.79 -11.36
CA GLY A 258 -2.30 10.90 -9.99
C GLY A 258 -1.38 10.19 -8.98
N VAL A 259 -1.47 10.64 -7.73
CA VAL A 259 -0.83 10.00 -6.59
C VAL A 259 -1.91 9.40 -5.70
N TYR A 260 -1.78 8.13 -5.39
CA TYR A 260 -2.75 7.36 -4.62
C TYR A 260 -2.19 7.01 -3.25
N ILE A 261 -2.96 7.28 -2.21
CA ILE A 261 -2.58 6.98 -0.84
C ILE A 261 -3.42 5.79 -0.35
N ALA A 262 -2.76 4.69 -0.02
CA ALA A 262 -3.37 3.45 0.46
C ALA A 262 -3.07 3.21 1.94
N GLY A 263 -3.56 2.11 2.50
CA GLY A 263 -3.20 1.61 3.82
C GLY A 263 -4.24 1.84 4.90
N GLY A 264 -4.26 0.94 5.89
CA GLY A 264 -5.30 0.93 6.93
C GLY A 264 -5.26 2.14 7.88
N ILE A 265 -4.14 2.84 7.99
CA ILE A 265 -4.07 4.10 8.75
C ILE A 265 -4.88 5.18 8.02
N ILE A 266 -4.74 5.24 6.68
CA ILE A 266 -5.38 6.27 5.84
C ILE A 266 -6.90 6.16 5.88
N THR A 267 -7.46 4.96 5.85
CA THR A 267 -8.91 4.76 5.96
C THR A 267 -9.47 5.30 7.28
N ARG A 268 -8.71 5.20 8.37
CA ARG A 268 -9.11 5.71 9.70
C ARG A 268 -9.04 7.21 9.82
N ILE A 269 -8.16 7.87 9.07
CA ILE A 269 -7.94 9.33 9.13
C ILE A 269 -8.44 10.04 7.87
N CYS A 270 -9.21 9.39 7.01
CA CYS A 270 -9.63 9.94 5.72
C CYS A 270 -10.42 11.26 5.82
N ASP A 271 -11.13 11.50 6.93
CA ASP A 271 -11.84 12.75 7.20
C ASP A 271 -10.97 13.82 7.89
N TYR A 272 -9.88 13.38 8.51
CA TYR A 272 -8.91 14.26 9.18
C TYR A 272 -7.85 14.78 8.20
N LEU A 273 -7.32 13.92 7.34
CA LEU A 273 -6.22 14.19 6.43
C LEU A 273 -6.40 15.47 5.57
N PRO A 274 -7.60 15.78 5.04
CA PRO A 274 -7.83 17.02 4.27
C PRO A 274 -7.63 18.31 5.07
N ARG A 275 -7.68 18.23 6.41
CA ARG A 275 -7.55 19.39 7.32
C ARG A 275 -6.12 19.60 7.81
N THR A 276 -5.20 18.70 7.45
CA THR A 276 -3.79 18.72 7.85
C THR A 276 -2.91 19.44 6.83
N GLN A 277 -1.62 19.49 7.11
CA GLN A 277 -0.63 20.05 6.19
C GLN A 277 -0.27 19.13 5.01
N PHE A 278 -0.92 17.98 4.87
CA PHE A 278 -0.60 16.99 3.82
C PHE A 278 -0.50 17.65 2.43
N ARG A 279 -1.57 18.31 1.97
CA ARG A 279 -1.61 18.89 0.62
C ARG A 279 -0.63 20.05 0.45
N ALA A 280 -0.51 20.92 1.45
CA ALA A 280 0.44 22.01 1.44
C ALA A 280 1.89 21.52 1.31
N ARG A 281 2.24 20.43 2.02
CA ARG A 281 3.57 19.81 1.97
C ARG A 281 3.82 19.05 0.68
N PHE A 282 2.80 18.37 0.13
CA PHE A 282 2.85 17.76 -1.18
C PHE A 282 3.28 18.76 -2.25
N GLU A 283 2.72 19.98 -2.21
CA GLU A 283 2.96 21.05 -3.18
C GLU A 283 4.22 21.89 -2.88
N ALA A 284 4.73 21.86 -1.66
CA ALA A 284 5.86 22.69 -1.22
C ALA A 284 7.21 22.22 -1.81
N LYS A 285 7.32 22.21 -3.15
CA LYS A 285 8.51 21.78 -3.89
C LYS A 285 9.16 22.95 -4.67
N GLY A 286 9.18 24.14 -4.06
CA GLY A 286 9.83 25.33 -4.60
C GLY A 286 9.31 25.67 -5.99
N ARG A 287 10.19 25.79 -7.00
CA ARG A 287 9.82 26.10 -8.38
C ARG A 287 8.91 25.07 -9.04
N MET A 288 8.80 23.85 -8.49
CA MET A 288 7.93 22.80 -9.00
C MET A 288 6.53 22.84 -8.40
N ARG A 289 6.19 23.84 -7.59
CA ARG A 289 4.90 23.96 -6.93
C ARG A 289 3.72 23.86 -7.90
N ALA A 290 3.70 24.65 -8.96
CA ALA A 290 2.63 24.63 -9.96
C ALA A 290 2.48 23.26 -10.67
N TYR A 291 3.59 22.53 -10.83
CA TYR A 291 3.57 21.17 -11.37
C TYR A 291 2.85 20.21 -10.41
N LEU A 292 3.11 20.31 -9.11
CA LEU A 292 2.48 19.47 -8.08
C LEU A 292 1.01 19.86 -7.83
N GLU A 293 0.67 21.14 -7.87
CA GLU A 293 -0.70 21.63 -7.74
C GLU A 293 -1.63 21.02 -8.78
N ALA A 294 -1.14 20.80 -10.00
CA ALA A 294 -1.91 20.18 -11.08
C ALA A 294 -2.13 18.68 -10.93
N ILE A 295 -1.37 18.00 -10.05
CA ILE A 295 -1.45 16.54 -9.87
C ILE A 295 -2.54 16.20 -8.85
N PRO A 296 -3.54 15.38 -9.23
CA PRO A 296 -4.56 14.92 -8.30
C PRO A 296 -3.97 13.92 -7.29
N VAL A 297 -4.49 13.97 -6.07
CA VAL A 297 -4.22 12.98 -5.03
C VAL A 297 -5.51 12.27 -4.68
N TYR A 298 -5.45 10.96 -4.53
CA TYR A 298 -6.58 10.11 -4.20
C TYR A 298 -6.29 9.24 -2.98
N LEU A 299 -7.28 9.07 -2.11
CA LEU A 299 -7.25 8.07 -1.05
C LEU A 299 -7.91 6.79 -1.56
N ILE A 300 -7.24 5.66 -1.48
CA ILE A 300 -7.84 4.36 -1.77
C ILE A 300 -8.61 3.92 -0.54
N LEU A 301 -9.95 3.84 -0.66
CA LEU A 301 -10.85 3.44 0.43
C LEU A 301 -11.35 1.99 0.28
N TYR A 302 -11.16 1.38 -0.87
CA TYR A 302 -11.57 0.02 -1.16
C TYR A 302 -10.53 -1.00 -0.70
N GLU A 303 -10.90 -1.85 0.24
CA GLU A 303 -10.01 -2.85 0.83
C GLU A 303 -9.57 -3.97 -0.14
N GLY A 304 -10.30 -4.17 -1.23
CA GLY A 304 -9.99 -5.16 -2.27
C GLY A 304 -9.10 -4.63 -3.40
N ALA A 305 -8.44 -3.48 -3.25
CA ALA A 305 -7.64 -2.86 -4.31
C ALA A 305 -6.55 -3.81 -4.84
N ALA A 306 -5.82 -4.51 -3.96
CA ALA A 306 -4.82 -5.50 -4.37
C ALA A 306 -5.42 -6.63 -5.23
N LEU A 307 -6.63 -7.10 -4.90
CA LEU A 307 -7.33 -8.14 -5.68
C LEU A 307 -7.71 -7.64 -7.09
N ILE A 308 -8.13 -6.37 -7.22
CA ILE A 308 -8.36 -5.74 -8.54
C ILE A 308 -7.06 -5.76 -9.35
N GLY A 309 -5.95 -5.39 -8.74
CA GLY A 309 -4.64 -5.36 -9.38
C GLY A 309 -4.15 -6.76 -9.80
N LEU A 310 -4.30 -7.76 -8.91
CA LEU A 310 -3.97 -9.15 -9.23
C LEU A 310 -4.78 -9.68 -10.41
N ARG A 311 -6.08 -9.35 -10.49
CA ARG A 311 -6.89 -9.67 -11.66
C ARG A 311 -6.32 -9.03 -12.93
N ALA A 312 -5.96 -7.75 -12.87
CA ALA A 312 -5.39 -7.03 -14.03
C ALA A 312 -4.06 -7.64 -14.46
N LEU A 313 -3.20 -8.00 -13.52
CA LEU A 313 -1.93 -8.71 -13.76
C LEU A 313 -2.16 -10.06 -14.44
N ALA A 314 -3.06 -10.88 -13.91
CA ALA A 314 -3.39 -12.20 -14.48
C ALA A 314 -3.98 -12.10 -15.89
N ALA A 315 -4.86 -11.12 -16.14
CA ALA A 315 -5.42 -10.87 -17.46
C ALA A 315 -4.34 -10.44 -18.49
N ARG A 316 -3.36 -9.62 -18.04
CA ARG A 316 -2.23 -9.22 -18.87
C ARG A 316 -1.36 -10.41 -19.26
N ALA A 317 -0.99 -11.25 -18.30
CA ALA A 317 -0.11 -12.40 -18.55
C ALA A 317 -0.69 -13.36 -19.60
N ARG A 318 -2.02 -13.55 -19.60
CA ARG A 318 -2.72 -14.35 -20.63
C ARG A 318 -2.58 -13.78 -22.05
N ARG A 319 -2.65 -12.46 -22.20
CA ARG A 319 -2.51 -11.79 -23.50
C ARG A 319 -1.09 -11.90 -24.08
N VAL A 320 -0.09 -12.07 -23.23
CA VAL A 320 1.33 -12.20 -23.65
C VAL A 320 1.66 -13.65 -24.01
N GLY A 321 1.18 -14.62 -23.25
CA GLY A 321 1.42 -16.05 -23.47
C GLY A 321 0.62 -16.67 -24.63
N GLY A 322 -0.37 -15.97 -25.16
CA GLY A 322 -1.19 -16.41 -26.30
C GLY A 322 -0.71 -15.92 -27.68
N ARG A 323 0.50 -15.36 -27.79
CA ARG A 323 1.11 -14.92 -29.05
C ARG A 323 2.19 -15.88 -29.52
#